data_5f4b8c23799875f3f3c66f2946817aa9
#
_entry.id   5f4b8c23799875f3f3c66f2946817aa9
#
_cell.length_a   1.000
_cell.length_b   1.000
_cell.length_c   1.000
_cell.angle_alpha   90.00
_cell.angle_beta   90.00
_cell.angle_gamma   90.00
#
_symmetry.space_group_name_H-M   'P 1'
#
loop_
_entity.id
_entity.type
_entity.pdbx_description
1 polymer ?
#
loop_
_entity_poly.entity_id
_entity_poly.type
_entity_poly.pdbx_seq_one_letter_code
_entity_poly.pdbx_strand_id
1 'polypeptide(L)'
;MIMVVERSRHLLTASWRTKEAGGIIQSEAEGLRTGKRLRCWCLKARKQEEMISQLKKREISQRRMGIKNHSIVTEFLLSGLTEQPELQLPLFGLFLGIYTITVVGNLGMISIIRLNHQLHIPMYYFLSSLSFLDVCYSSVITPKMLSGFLCRDRSISYSGCMTQLFFFCVCVISECYMLAAMAYDRYVAICSPLLYKVIMSPSVCSLLVAAVFSVGFTDAVIHGGCILRLSFCGSNIIKHYFCDIVPLIKLSCSSTYIDELLIFVIGGFNMVATSLAIIISYAFILTSILRIHSKKGRCKAFSTCSSHLTAVLIFYGSLMSMYLKPAFSSSLTQEKVSSVFYTTVIPMLNPLIYSLRNKEVKNALTKLLRRKIPLSP
;
A
#
# COMPACT_ATOMS: atom_id res chain seq x y z
N MET A 1 5.26 3.72 11.33
CA MET A 1 6.39 4.43 11.99
C MET A 1 5.92 5.68 12.69
N ILE A 2 5.19 6.55 12.04
CA ILE A 2 4.82 7.86 12.59
C ILE A 2 3.77 7.76 13.70
N MET A 3 2.75 6.90 13.59
CA MET A 3 1.72 6.77 14.64
C MET A 3 2.25 6.21 15.98
N VAL A 4 3.18 5.26 15.94
CA VAL A 4 3.79 4.71 17.17
C VAL A 4 4.80 5.70 17.76
N VAL A 5 5.57 6.38 16.91
CA VAL A 5 6.50 7.45 17.35
C VAL A 5 5.74 8.66 17.88
N GLU A 6 4.59 9.00 17.32
CA GLU A 6 3.77 10.13 17.77
C GLU A 6 3.01 9.83 19.08
N ARG A 7 2.52 8.61 19.25
CA ARG A 7 1.93 8.19 20.53
C ARG A 7 2.98 8.07 21.63
N SER A 8 4.19 7.62 21.28
CA SER A 8 5.36 7.66 22.18
C SER A 8 5.82 9.08 22.44
N ARG A 9 5.76 9.99 21.46
CA ARG A 9 6.01 11.43 21.67
C ARG A 9 4.96 12.06 22.57
N HIS A 10 3.68 11.73 22.43
CA HIS A 10 2.64 12.22 23.33
C HIS A 10 2.83 11.74 24.78
N LEU A 11 3.28 10.51 24.97
CA LEU A 11 3.61 10.00 26.30
C LEU A 11 4.90 10.63 26.85
N LEU A 12 5.91 10.84 26.01
CA LEU A 12 7.15 11.52 26.37
C LEU A 12 6.93 13.03 26.56
N THR A 13 6.15 13.69 25.72
CA THR A 13 5.83 15.12 25.90
C THR A 13 4.87 15.37 27.07
N ALA A 14 3.98 14.43 27.38
CA ALA A 14 3.17 14.50 28.61
C ALA A 14 4.03 14.30 29.84
N SER A 15 4.98 13.37 29.82
CA SER A 15 5.96 13.16 30.91
C SER A 15 6.97 14.33 31.03
N TRP A 16 7.40 14.90 29.90
CA TRP A 16 8.26 16.10 29.90
C TRP A 16 7.53 17.36 30.38
N ARG A 17 6.30 17.58 29.91
CA ARG A 17 5.48 18.71 30.37
C ARG A 17 5.16 18.64 31.87
N THR A 18 5.01 17.43 32.42
CA THR A 18 4.84 17.26 33.86
C THR A 18 6.14 17.52 34.64
N LYS A 19 7.32 17.18 34.06
CA LYS A 19 8.63 17.52 34.67
C LYS A 19 8.96 19.00 34.53
N GLU A 20 8.72 19.63 33.38
CA GLU A 20 8.91 21.08 33.21
C GLU A 20 7.90 21.89 34.03
N ALA A 21 6.65 21.45 34.10
CA ALA A 21 5.67 22.10 35.00
C ALA A 21 6.08 21.96 36.47
N GLY A 22 6.66 20.81 36.86
CA GLY A 22 7.23 20.62 38.20
C GLY A 22 8.43 21.53 38.47
N GLY A 23 9.35 21.70 37.52
CA GLY A 23 10.51 22.56 37.60
C GLY A 23 10.16 24.06 37.63
N ILE A 24 9.19 24.48 36.81
CA ILE A 24 8.67 25.85 36.76
C ILE A 24 7.89 26.18 38.04
N ILE A 25 7.15 25.21 38.61
CA ILE A 25 6.44 25.39 39.88
C ILE A 25 7.41 25.66 41.05
N GLN A 26 8.55 24.98 41.09
CA GLN A 26 9.58 25.21 42.10
C GLN A 26 10.28 26.58 41.94
N SER A 27 10.59 26.97 40.70
CA SER A 27 11.21 28.27 40.42
C SER A 27 10.27 29.48 40.63
N GLU A 28 8.98 29.33 40.28
CA GLU A 28 8.01 30.41 40.50
C GLU A 28 7.47 30.49 41.94
N ALA A 29 7.51 29.39 42.70
CA ALA A 29 7.12 29.38 44.10
C ALA A 29 8.09 30.17 45.00
N GLU A 30 9.37 30.28 44.63
CA GLU A 30 10.36 31.11 45.33
C GLU A 30 10.24 32.59 45.00
N GLY A 31 9.58 32.98 43.88
CA GLY A 31 9.42 34.37 43.43
C GLY A 31 8.09 35.06 43.80
N LEU A 32 7.09 34.35 44.29
CA LEU A 32 5.71 34.85 44.42
C LEU A 32 5.27 35.08 45.86
N ARG A 33 5.70 36.22 46.47
CA ARG A 33 5.23 36.71 47.77
C ARG A 33 3.83 37.37 47.74
N THR A 34 2.92 37.05 46.81
CA THR A 34 1.56 37.61 46.84
C THR A 34 0.50 36.52 46.63
N GLY A 35 -0.17 36.19 47.76
CA GLY A 35 -1.18 35.08 47.84
C GLY A 35 -2.42 35.16 46.92
N LYS A 36 -2.58 36.23 46.13
CA LYS A 36 -3.68 36.35 45.14
C LYS A 36 -3.41 35.57 43.83
N ARG A 37 -2.17 35.50 43.39
CA ARG A 37 -1.83 34.75 42.13
C ARG A 37 -1.83 33.27 42.35
N LEU A 38 -1.38 32.78 43.50
CA LEU A 38 -1.43 31.35 43.84
C LEU A 38 -2.86 30.81 43.88
N ARG A 39 -3.83 31.54 44.46
CA ARG A 39 -5.24 31.12 44.46
C ARG A 39 -5.86 31.05 43.08
N CYS A 40 -5.51 31.96 42.19
CA CYS A 40 -6.01 31.92 40.80
C CYS A 40 -5.44 30.74 40.03
N TRP A 41 -4.19 30.35 40.27
CA TRP A 41 -3.54 29.20 39.61
C TRP A 41 -4.09 27.88 40.13
N CYS A 42 -4.24 27.73 41.45
CA CYS A 42 -4.90 26.52 42.02
C CYS A 42 -6.35 26.37 41.57
N LEU A 43 -7.10 27.43 41.35
CA LEU A 43 -8.46 27.38 40.83
C LEU A 43 -8.50 26.95 39.33
N LYS A 44 -7.52 27.42 38.54
CA LYS A 44 -7.37 26.98 37.15
C LYS A 44 -6.96 25.50 37.05
N ALA A 45 -5.99 25.05 37.87
CA ALA A 45 -5.56 23.67 37.93
C ALA A 45 -6.71 22.75 38.35
N ARG A 46 -7.47 23.11 39.40
CA ARG A 46 -8.63 22.33 39.83
C ARG A 46 -9.74 22.27 38.79
N LYS A 47 -10.04 23.37 38.08
CA LYS A 47 -10.98 23.34 36.94
C LYS A 47 -10.50 22.45 35.81
N GLN A 48 -9.21 22.39 35.56
CA GLN A 48 -8.64 21.54 34.51
C GLN A 48 -8.69 20.05 34.88
N GLU A 49 -8.44 19.72 36.15
CA GLU A 49 -8.61 18.35 36.67
C GLU A 49 -10.07 17.93 36.68
N GLU A 50 -11.01 18.78 37.02
CA GLU A 50 -12.44 18.51 36.94
C GLU A 50 -12.90 18.28 35.49
N MET A 51 -12.40 19.09 34.55
CA MET A 51 -12.69 18.91 33.11
C MET A 51 -12.13 17.60 32.58
N ILE A 52 -10.90 17.24 32.94
CA ILE A 52 -10.28 15.95 32.57
C ILE A 52 -11.06 14.78 33.18
N SER A 53 -11.49 14.91 34.44
CA SER A 53 -12.31 13.91 35.12
C SER A 53 -13.68 13.74 34.45
N GLN A 54 -14.32 14.83 34.04
CA GLN A 54 -15.59 14.79 33.29
C GLN A 54 -15.42 14.20 31.88
N LEU A 55 -14.33 14.51 31.18
CA LEU A 55 -14.01 13.90 29.88
C LEU A 55 -13.79 12.39 30.02
N LYS A 56 -13.01 11.94 31.02
CA LYS A 56 -12.85 10.52 31.36
C LYS A 56 -14.17 9.83 31.70
N LYS A 57 -15.03 10.48 32.50
CA LYS A 57 -16.37 9.94 32.82
C LYS A 57 -17.27 9.83 31.59
N ARG A 58 -17.24 10.83 30.70
CA ARG A 58 -17.97 10.77 29.42
C ARG A 58 -17.44 9.65 28.52
N GLU A 59 -16.13 9.49 28.42
CA GLU A 59 -15.50 8.42 27.65
C GLU A 59 -15.83 7.01 28.19
N ILE A 60 -15.80 6.86 29.54
CA ILE A 60 -16.20 5.62 30.22
C ILE A 60 -17.70 5.36 30.04
N SER A 61 -18.54 6.39 30.11
CA SER A 61 -19.99 6.29 29.90
C SER A 61 -20.32 5.91 28.44
N GLN A 62 -19.61 6.51 27.47
CA GLN A 62 -19.74 6.13 26.06
C GLN A 62 -19.26 4.68 25.82
N ARG A 63 -18.16 4.25 26.44
CA ARG A 63 -17.71 2.85 26.41
C ARG A 63 -18.73 1.92 27.06
N ARG A 64 -19.36 2.30 28.17
CA ARG A 64 -20.41 1.48 28.83
C ARG A 64 -21.71 1.41 28.02
N MET A 65 -22.10 2.46 27.31
CA MET A 65 -23.25 2.43 26.39
C MET A 65 -22.96 1.60 25.14
N GLY A 66 -21.72 1.61 24.62
CA GLY A 66 -21.27 0.74 23.51
C GLY A 66 -21.25 -0.75 23.87
N ILE A 67 -20.98 -1.09 25.14
CA ILE A 67 -20.93 -2.48 25.62
C ILE A 67 -22.34 -3.11 25.74
N LYS A 68 -23.41 -2.32 25.81
CA LYS A 68 -24.79 -2.84 25.97
C LYS A 68 -25.45 -3.33 24.67
N ASN A 69 -24.88 -3.04 23.48
CA ASN A 69 -25.34 -3.57 22.21
C ASN A 69 -24.17 -4.23 21.47
N HIS A 70 -23.81 -5.44 21.84
CA HIS A 70 -23.01 -6.35 21.01
C HIS A 70 -23.86 -6.82 19.81
N SER A 71 -24.22 -5.91 18.92
CA SER A 71 -24.59 -6.30 17.57
C SER A 71 -23.27 -6.71 16.88
N ILE A 72 -23.11 -8.00 16.65
CA ILE A 72 -22.05 -8.54 15.80
C ILE A 72 -22.18 -7.81 14.46
N VAL A 73 -21.15 -7.07 14.08
CA VAL A 73 -21.13 -6.39 12.78
C VAL A 73 -21.13 -7.44 11.68
N THR A 74 -22.24 -7.58 10.99
CA THR A 74 -22.43 -8.55 9.90
C THR A 74 -22.03 -7.95 8.54
N GLU A 75 -22.06 -6.61 8.44
CA GLU A 75 -21.73 -5.88 7.21
C GLU A 75 -21.10 -4.52 7.50
N PHE A 76 -20.25 -4.08 6.59
CA PHE A 76 -19.66 -2.75 6.58
C PHE A 76 -20.23 -1.91 5.43
N LEU A 77 -20.23 -0.59 5.60
CA LEU A 77 -20.58 0.38 4.58
C LEU A 77 -19.32 1.12 4.12
N LEU A 78 -18.96 0.96 2.85
CA LEU A 78 -17.84 1.69 2.25
C LEU A 78 -18.28 3.12 1.92
N SER A 79 -17.52 4.14 2.33
CA SER A 79 -17.85 5.55 1.96
C SER A 79 -17.70 5.81 0.46
N GLY A 80 -17.02 4.91 -0.28
CA GLY A 80 -16.73 5.07 -1.69
C GLY A 80 -15.64 6.12 -1.97
N LEU A 81 -15.37 6.35 -3.24
CA LEU A 81 -14.37 7.32 -3.68
C LEU A 81 -14.90 8.76 -3.60
N THR A 82 -16.17 8.96 -3.97
CA THR A 82 -16.86 10.25 -3.92
C THR A 82 -18.27 10.13 -3.35
N GLU A 83 -18.72 11.19 -2.69
CA GLU A 83 -20.10 11.33 -2.22
C GLU A 83 -20.96 12.13 -3.19
N GLN A 84 -20.37 12.81 -4.17
CA GLN A 84 -21.05 13.65 -5.16
C GLN A 84 -21.77 12.80 -6.22
N PRO A 85 -23.09 12.86 -6.33
CA PRO A 85 -23.86 12.04 -7.28
C PRO A 85 -23.47 12.29 -8.73
N GLU A 86 -23.12 13.53 -9.07
CA GLU A 86 -22.77 13.97 -10.42
C GLU A 86 -21.49 13.32 -10.94
N LEU A 87 -20.56 12.99 -10.05
CA LEU A 87 -19.28 12.36 -10.40
C LEU A 87 -19.36 10.83 -10.49
N GLN A 88 -20.44 10.20 -10.01
CA GLN A 88 -20.52 8.74 -9.94
C GLN A 88 -20.51 8.09 -11.32
N LEU A 89 -21.29 8.58 -12.26
CA LEU A 89 -21.38 8.03 -13.62
C LEU A 89 -20.10 8.28 -14.44
N PRO A 90 -19.51 9.48 -14.46
CA PRO A 90 -18.22 9.70 -15.10
C PRO A 90 -17.10 8.85 -14.52
N LEU A 91 -17.02 8.71 -13.18
CA LEU A 91 -16.03 7.87 -12.53
C LEU A 91 -16.27 6.39 -12.80
N PHE A 92 -17.51 5.93 -12.84
CA PHE A 92 -17.83 4.58 -13.27
C PHE A 92 -17.24 4.27 -14.65
N GLY A 93 -17.51 5.12 -15.66
CA GLY A 93 -16.98 4.95 -17.00
C GLY A 93 -15.44 4.94 -17.05
N LEU A 94 -14.82 5.88 -16.32
CA LEU A 94 -13.35 5.97 -16.20
C LEU A 94 -12.75 4.69 -15.60
N PHE A 95 -13.23 4.25 -14.44
CA PHE A 95 -12.67 3.09 -13.74
C PHE A 95 -13.01 1.77 -14.43
N LEU A 96 -14.15 1.66 -15.11
CA LEU A 96 -14.46 0.53 -15.97
C LEU A 96 -13.48 0.44 -17.14
N GLY A 97 -13.15 1.57 -17.78
CA GLY A 97 -12.15 1.64 -18.84
C GLY A 97 -10.76 1.23 -18.33
N ILE A 98 -10.33 1.78 -17.19
CA ILE A 98 -9.05 1.43 -16.57
C ILE A 98 -9.00 -0.08 -16.24
N TYR A 99 -10.04 -0.63 -15.63
CA TYR A 99 -10.12 -2.05 -15.28
C TYR A 99 -10.05 -2.95 -16.52
N THR A 100 -10.78 -2.59 -17.57
CA THR A 100 -10.76 -3.33 -18.84
C THR A 100 -9.36 -3.32 -19.45
N ILE A 101 -8.69 -2.16 -19.50
CA ILE A 101 -7.31 -2.04 -20.00
C ILE A 101 -6.36 -2.87 -19.14
N THR A 102 -6.52 -2.86 -17.81
CA THR A 102 -5.71 -3.65 -16.88
C THR A 102 -5.85 -5.14 -17.17
N VAL A 103 -7.06 -5.65 -17.20
CA VAL A 103 -7.31 -7.10 -17.42
C VAL A 103 -6.86 -7.53 -18.80
N VAL A 104 -7.28 -6.82 -19.86
CA VAL A 104 -6.93 -7.17 -21.23
C VAL A 104 -5.43 -7.01 -21.50
N GLY A 105 -4.83 -5.94 -21.00
CA GLY A 105 -3.39 -5.67 -21.17
C GLY A 105 -2.51 -6.70 -20.48
N ASN A 106 -2.81 -7.04 -19.23
CA ASN A 106 -2.03 -8.01 -18.47
C ASN A 106 -2.24 -9.46 -18.94
N LEU A 107 -3.49 -9.88 -19.22
CA LEU A 107 -3.74 -11.19 -19.83
C LEU A 107 -3.12 -11.29 -21.22
N GLY A 108 -3.15 -10.21 -21.98
CA GLY A 108 -2.45 -10.12 -23.27
C GLY A 108 -0.94 -10.31 -23.13
N MET A 109 -0.33 -9.64 -22.13
CA MET A 109 1.10 -9.78 -21.81
C MET A 109 1.46 -11.22 -21.45
N ILE A 110 0.71 -11.85 -20.55
CA ILE A 110 0.89 -13.26 -20.17
C ILE A 110 0.81 -14.17 -21.42
N SER A 111 -0.20 -13.95 -22.26
CA SER A 111 -0.41 -14.74 -23.48
C SER A 111 0.74 -14.58 -24.48
N ILE A 112 1.20 -13.34 -24.72
CA ILE A 112 2.30 -13.05 -25.63
C ILE A 112 3.60 -13.72 -25.15
N ILE A 113 3.89 -13.64 -23.85
CA ILE A 113 5.09 -14.25 -23.27
C ILE A 113 5.04 -15.77 -23.39
N ARG A 114 3.90 -16.41 -23.11
CA ARG A 114 3.73 -17.86 -23.19
C ARG A 114 3.81 -18.40 -24.61
N LEU A 115 3.25 -17.68 -25.59
CA LEU A 115 3.19 -18.10 -26.97
C LEU A 115 4.48 -17.89 -27.77
N ASN A 116 5.40 -17.07 -27.27
CA ASN A 116 6.64 -16.77 -27.99
C ASN A 116 7.87 -17.29 -27.24
N HIS A 117 8.48 -18.35 -27.77
CA HIS A 117 9.70 -18.93 -27.20
C HIS A 117 10.87 -17.93 -27.07
N GLN A 118 10.91 -16.89 -27.92
CA GLN A 118 11.94 -15.84 -27.84
C GLN A 118 11.81 -14.99 -26.58
N LEU A 119 10.64 -15.01 -25.92
CA LEU A 119 10.37 -14.31 -24.67
C LEU A 119 10.53 -15.21 -23.43
N HIS A 120 11.00 -16.45 -23.59
CA HIS A 120 11.26 -17.36 -22.46
C HIS A 120 12.61 -17.08 -21.81
N ILE A 121 12.80 -15.86 -21.33
CA ILE A 121 13.95 -15.44 -20.52
C ILE A 121 13.47 -14.96 -19.14
N PRO A 122 14.35 -14.98 -18.12
CA PRO A 122 13.99 -14.67 -16.73
C PRO A 122 13.17 -13.39 -16.57
N MET A 123 13.58 -12.32 -17.20
CA MET A 123 12.87 -11.04 -17.16
C MET A 123 11.37 -11.15 -17.51
N TYR A 124 11.03 -11.86 -18.60
CA TYR A 124 9.63 -11.98 -19.02
C TYR A 124 8.87 -12.97 -18.15
N TYR A 125 9.55 -13.92 -17.54
CA TYR A 125 8.94 -14.80 -16.55
C TYR A 125 8.45 -14.01 -15.33
N PHE A 126 9.30 -13.12 -14.77
CA PHE A 126 8.89 -12.21 -13.69
C PHE A 126 7.80 -11.23 -14.15
N LEU A 127 7.91 -10.70 -15.37
CA LEU A 127 6.89 -9.81 -15.92
C LEU A 127 5.53 -10.53 -16.09
N SER A 128 5.52 -11.78 -16.51
CA SER A 128 4.29 -12.58 -16.57
C SER A 128 3.68 -12.80 -15.18
N SER A 129 4.52 -13.02 -14.16
CA SER A 129 4.08 -13.16 -12.76
C SER A 129 3.57 -11.84 -12.20
N LEU A 130 4.21 -10.71 -12.51
CA LEU A 130 3.73 -9.37 -12.16
C LEU A 130 2.38 -9.07 -12.83
N SER A 131 2.23 -9.39 -14.12
CA SER A 131 0.96 -9.23 -14.83
C SER A 131 -0.17 -10.07 -14.23
N PHE A 132 0.13 -11.26 -13.73
CA PHE A 132 -0.84 -12.07 -12.98
C PHE A 132 -1.26 -11.40 -11.68
N LEU A 133 -0.29 -10.86 -10.91
CA LEU A 133 -0.58 -10.07 -9.69
C LEU A 133 -1.46 -8.86 -10.01
N ASP A 134 -1.18 -8.12 -11.07
CA ASP A 134 -1.95 -6.94 -11.49
C ASP A 134 -3.42 -7.28 -11.78
N VAL A 135 -3.68 -8.42 -12.45
CA VAL A 135 -5.05 -8.90 -12.69
C VAL A 135 -5.74 -9.27 -11.38
N CYS A 136 -5.08 -10.02 -10.50
CA CYS A 136 -5.63 -10.40 -9.20
C CYS A 136 -5.92 -9.17 -8.36
N TYR A 137 -4.96 -8.26 -8.25
CA TYR A 137 -5.03 -7.06 -7.42
C TYR A 137 -6.21 -6.16 -7.84
N SER A 138 -6.29 -5.82 -9.11
CA SER A 138 -7.39 -5.00 -9.63
C SER A 138 -8.74 -5.69 -9.50
N SER A 139 -8.81 -7.02 -9.66
CA SER A 139 -10.07 -7.79 -9.56
C SER A 139 -10.58 -7.96 -8.13
N VAL A 140 -9.71 -7.84 -7.13
CA VAL A 140 -10.11 -7.84 -5.71
C VAL A 140 -10.84 -6.56 -5.31
N ILE A 141 -10.48 -5.41 -5.90
CA ILE A 141 -10.94 -4.09 -5.44
C ILE A 141 -11.96 -3.48 -6.42
N THR A 142 -11.63 -3.44 -7.71
CA THR A 142 -12.36 -2.63 -8.70
C THR A 142 -13.82 -3.05 -8.91
N PRO A 143 -14.21 -4.36 -8.95
CA PRO A 143 -15.60 -4.73 -9.15
C PRO A 143 -16.53 -4.20 -8.05
N LYS A 144 -16.13 -4.27 -6.77
CA LYS A 144 -16.93 -3.72 -5.68
C LYS A 144 -17.00 -2.20 -5.70
N MET A 145 -15.90 -1.54 -6.08
CA MET A 145 -15.89 -0.09 -6.28
C MET A 145 -16.85 0.34 -7.40
N LEU A 146 -16.86 -0.38 -8.53
CA LEU A 146 -17.75 -0.12 -9.65
C LEU A 146 -19.23 -0.34 -9.29
N SER A 147 -19.54 -1.40 -8.54
CA SER A 147 -20.92 -1.63 -8.06
C SER A 147 -21.40 -0.50 -7.16
N GLY A 148 -20.52 0.08 -6.35
CA GLY A 148 -20.81 1.23 -5.49
C GLY A 148 -21.14 2.51 -6.24
N PHE A 149 -20.65 2.71 -7.48
CA PHE A 149 -21.02 3.82 -8.34
C PHE A 149 -22.38 3.63 -9.00
N LEU A 150 -22.71 2.41 -9.45
CA LEU A 150 -23.95 2.12 -10.21
C LEU A 150 -25.14 1.91 -9.31
N CYS A 151 -25.03 1.00 -8.35
CA CYS A 151 -26.17 0.51 -7.59
C CYS A 151 -26.40 1.30 -6.29
N ARG A 152 -25.56 2.28 -5.97
CA ARG A 152 -25.50 2.95 -4.66
C ARG A 152 -25.38 2.00 -3.48
N ASP A 153 -25.26 0.70 -3.74
CA ASP A 153 -25.03 -0.32 -2.73
C ASP A 153 -23.53 -0.37 -2.40
N ARG A 154 -23.19 0.26 -1.30
CA ARG A 154 -21.83 0.34 -0.77
C ARG A 154 -21.62 -0.63 0.38
N SER A 155 -22.59 -1.53 0.65
CA SER A 155 -22.46 -2.53 1.69
C SER A 155 -21.53 -3.66 1.26
N ILE A 156 -20.75 -4.17 2.19
CA ILE A 156 -19.92 -5.36 2.03
C ILE A 156 -20.06 -6.22 3.27
N SER A 157 -20.34 -7.51 3.10
CA SER A 157 -20.42 -8.42 4.23
C SER A 157 -19.08 -8.48 4.99
N TYR A 158 -19.12 -8.80 6.28
CA TYR A 158 -17.93 -8.97 7.10
C TYR A 158 -16.94 -9.93 6.45
N SER A 159 -17.40 -11.12 6.03
CA SER A 159 -16.57 -12.11 5.35
C SER A 159 -15.99 -11.59 4.02
N GLY A 160 -16.81 -10.89 3.24
CA GLY A 160 -16.37 -10.26 1.99
C GLY A 160 -15.28 -9.22 2.20
N CYS A 161 -15.41 -8.40 3.25
CA CYS A 161 -14.42 -7.41 3.64
C CYS A 161 -13.09 -8.07 4.07
N MET A 162 -13.14 -9.10 4.91
CA MET A 162 -11.95 -9.84 5.35
C MET A 162 -11.27 -10.56 4.18
N THR A 163 -12.04 -11.16 3.27
CA THR A 163 -11.52 -11.78 2.05
C THR A 163 -10.84 -10.75 1.14
N GLN A 164 -11.47 -9.60 0.92
CA GLN A 164 -10.89 -8.51 0.15
C GLN A 164 -9.57 -8.02 0.75
N LEU A 165 -9.55 -7.80 2.07
CA LEU A 165 -8.35 -7.40 2.80
C LEU A 165 -7.23 -8.42 2.67
N PHE A 166 -7.55 -9.71 2.84
CA PHE A 166 -6.58 -10.80 2.74
C PHE A 166 -5.89 -10.81 1.38
N PHE A 167 -6.68 -10.88 0.30
CA PHE A 167 -6.11 -10.91 -1.05
C PHE A 167 -5.42 -9.59 -1.44
N PHE A 168 -5.90 -8.45 -0.93
CA PHE A 168 -5.20 -7.18 -1.05
C PHE A 168 -3.79 -7.25 -0.45
N CYS A 169 -3.65 -7.75 0.79
CA CYS A 169 -2.35 -7.90 1.45
C CYS A 169 -1.43 -8.85 0.68
N VAL A 170 -1.95 -10.03 0.25
CA VAL A 170 -1.17 -10.95 -0.61
C VAL A 170 -0.60 -10.24 -1.82
N CYS A 171 -1.44 -9.50 -2.56
CA CYS A 171 -1.03 -8.88 -3.80
C CYS A 171 -0.03 -7.74 -3.57
N VAL A 172 -0.29 -6.82 -2.64
CA VAL A 172 0.57 -5.65 -2.43
C VAL A 172 1.97 -6.03 -1.94
N ILE A 173 2.07 -7.00 -1.03
CA ILE A 173 3.37 -7.48 -0.54
C ILE A 173 4.09 -8.28 -1.63
N SER A 174 3.40 -9.17 -2.33
CA SER A 174 4.00 -9.90 -3.47
C SER A 174 4.50 -8.95 -4.57
N GLU A 175 3.81 -7.84 -4.83
CA GLU A 175 4.26 -6.83 -5.80
C GLU A 175 5.55 -6.15 -5.34
N CYS A 176 5.69 -5.78 -4.05
CA CYS A 176 6.94 -5.25 -3.50
C CYS A 176 8.13 -6.18 -3.73
N TYR A 177 7.97 -7.46 -3.41
CA TYR A 177 9.03 -8.47 -3.57
C TYR A 177 9.27 -8.84 -5.03
N MET A 178 8.24 -8.83 -5.89
CA MET A 178 8.38 -9.05 -7.33
C MET A 178 9.22 -7.96 -7.98
N LEU A 179 8.97 -6.69 -7.65
CA LEU A 179 9.78 -5.57 -8.12
C LEU A 179 11.24 -5.69 -7.64
N ALA A 180 11.47 -6.14 -6.41
CA ALA A 180 12.82 -6.37 -5.90
C ALA A 180 13.52 -7.54 -6.66
N ALA A 181 12.82 -8.64 -6.93
CA ALA A 181 13.34 -9.75 -7.73
C ALA A 181 13.67 -9.32 -9.18
N MET A 182 12.83 -8.46 -9.77
CA MET A 182 13.10 -7.88 -11.09
C MET A 182 14.30 -6.93 -11.08
N ALA A 183 14.52 -6.17 -10.00
CA ALA A 183 15.73 -5.35 -9.85
C ALA A 183 16.98 -6.22 -9.77
N TYR A 184 16.93 -7.33 -9.04
CA TYR A 184 18.01 -8.30 -8.97
C TYR A 184 18.29 -8.95 -10.33
N ASP A 185 17.25 -9.35 -11.07
CA ASP A 185 17.40 -9.86 -12.45
C ASP A 185 18.13 -8.85 -13.36
N ARG A 186 17.75 -7.56 -13.29
CA ARG A 186 18.45 -6.49 -14.03
C ARG A 186 19.91 -6.36 -13.62
N TYR A 187 20.19 -6.42 -12.31
CA TYR A 187 21.53 -6.38 -11.78
C TYR A 187 22.39 -7.50 -12.36
N VAL A 188 21.93 -8.75 -12.29
CA VAL A 188 22.69 -9.90 -12.83
C VAL A 188 22.88 -9.78 -14.33
N ALA A 189 21.84 -9.37 -15.07
CA ALA A 189 21.92 -9.22 -16.53
C ALA A 189 22.93 -8.18 -17.01
N ILE A 190 23.13 -7.10 -16.24
CA ILE A 190 24.00 -5.98 -16.63
C ILE A 190 25.40 -6.13 -16.04
N CYS A 191 25.51 -6.55 -14.78
CA CYS A 191 26.79 -6.64 -14.08
C CYS A 191 27.53 -7.96 -14.32
N SER A 192 26.80 -9.06 -14.62
CA SER A 192 27.35 -10.40 -14.81
C SER A 192 26.75 -11.11 -16.02
N PRO A 193 26.86 -10.54 -17.24
CA PRO A 193 26.15 -11.06 -18.42
C PRO A 193 26.56 -12.48 -18.83
N LEU A 194 27.82 -12.86 -18.58
CA LEU A 194 28.32 -14.20 -18.89
C LEU A 194 27.74 -15.27 -17.98
N LEU A 195 27.48 -14.94 -16.73
CA LEU A 195 26.91 -15.86 -15.73
C LEU A 195 25.38 -15.77 -15.64
N TYR A 196 24.75 -14.86 -16.37
CA TYR A 196 23.31 -14.60 -16.28
C TYR A 196 22.44 -15.86 -16.42
N LYS A 197 22.70 -16.71 -17.41
CA LYS A 197 21.92 -17.94 -17.60
C LYS A 197 22.10 -18.98 -16.49
N VAL A 198 23.24 -18.95 -15.81
CA VAL A 198 23.55 -19.86 -14.71
C VAL A 198 22.89 -19.36 -13.42
N ILE A 199 23.09 -18.09 -13.08
CA ILE A 199 22.55 -17.47 -11.88
C ILE A 199 21.03 -17.40 -11.93
N MET A 200 20.48 -16.98 -13.08
CA MET A 200 19.03 -16.86 -13.31
C MET A 200 18.50 -18.07 -14.08
N SER A 201 18.84 -19.28 -13.60
CA SER A 201 18.30 -20.52 -14.17
C SER A 201 16.78 -20.60 -13.97
N PRO A 202 16.04 -21.37 -14.78
CA PRO A 202 14.58 -21.54 -14.65
C PRO A 202 14.15 -21.96 -13.24
N SER A 203 14.96 -22.85 -12.60
CA SER A 203 14.70 -23.30 -11.24
C SER A 203 14.82 -22.17 -10.21
N VAL A 204 15.84 -21.30 -10.34
CA VAL A 204 16.03 -20.13 -9.48
C VAL A 204 14.89 -19.14 -9.69
N CYS A 205 14.50 -18.87 -10.93
CA CYS A 205 13.38 -17.97 -11.21
C CYS A 205 12.06 -18.50 -10.61
N SER A 206 11.79 -19.80 -10.74
CA SER A 206 10.60 -20.41 -10.15
C SER A 206 10.63 -20.38 -8.62
N LEU A 207 11.80 -20.61 -8.01
CA LEU A 207 11.98 -20.52 -6.56
C LEU A 207 11.76 -19.09 -6.06
N LEU A 208 12.30 -18.08 -6.76
CA LEU A 208 12.10 -16.68 -6.40
C LEU A 208 10.61 -16.28 -6.48
N VAL A 209 9.90 -16.68 -7.53
CA VAL A 209 8.46 -16.40 -7.67
C VAL A 209 7.67 -17.13 -6.58
N ALA A 210 7.98 -18.39 -6.29
CA ALA A 210 7.35 -19.15 -5.20
C ALA A 210 7.60 -18.46 -3.83
N ALA A 211 8.82 -18.00 -3.58
CA ALA A 211 9.18 -17.27 -2.36
C ALA A 211 8.40 -15.96 -2.25
N VAL A 212 8.27 -15.18 -3.32
CA VAL A 212 7.51 -13.93 -3.37
C VAL A 212 6.05 -14.16 -2.95
N PHE A 213 5.38 -15.16 -3.54
CA PHE A 213 3.99 -15.48 -3.19
C PHE A 213 3.86 -16.05 -1.77
N SER A 214 4.83 -16.85 -1.32
CA SER A 214 4.84 -17.40 0.04
C SER A 214 4.97 -16.31 1.10
N VAL A 215 5.85 -15.32 0.89
CA VAL A 215 5.97 -14.16 1.77
C VAL A 215 4.69 -13.34 1.80
N GLY A 216 4.12 -13.03 0.62
CA GLY A 216 2.87 -12.29 0.54
C GLY A 216 1.70 -12.99 1.23
N PHE A 217 1.60 -14.32 1.09
CA PHE A 217 0.59 -15.12 1.76
C PHE A 217 0.79 -15.14 3.29
N THR A 218 2.01 -15.35 3.76
CA THR A 218 2.35 -15.38 5.20
C THR A 218 2.03 -14.03 5.84
N ASP A 219 2.42 -12.94 5.19
CA ASP A 219 2.14 -11.57 5.63
C ASP A 219 0.63 -11.31 5.73
N ALA A 220 -0.14 -11.74 4.72
CA ALA A 220 -1.60 -11.59 4.71
C ALA A 220 -2.28 -12.42 5.83
N VAL A 221 -1.75 -13.61 6.15
CA VAL A 221 -2.23 -14.41 7.30
C VAL A 221 -1.99 -13.68 8.61
N ILE A 222 -0.82 -13.08 8.79
CA ILE A 222 -0.49 -12.35 10.02
C ILE A 222 -1.37 -11.10 10.15
N HIS A 223 -1.43 -10.27 9.10
CA HIS A 223 -2.23 -9.03 9.10
C HIS A 223 -3.73 -9.32 9.22
N GLY A 224 -4.23 -10.32 8.48
CA GLY A 224 -5.61 -10.78 8.57
C GLY A 224 -5.96 -11.32 9.95
N GLY A 225 -5.05 -12.09 10.57
CA GLY A 225 -5.18 -12.58 11.93
C GLY A 225 -5.28 -11.46 12.97
N CYS A 226 -4.49 -10.39 12.81
CA CYS A 226 -4.59 -9.19 13.64
C CYS A 226 -5.98 -8.55 13.53
N ILE A 227 -6.49 -8.36 12.32
CA ILE A 227 -7.79 -7.72 12.10
C ILE A 227 -8.95 -8.60 12.57
N LEU A 228 -8.89 -9.92 12.40
CA LEU A 228 -9.91 -10.86 12.86
C LEU A 228 -10.06 -10.91 14.39
N ARG A 229 -9.03 -10.51 15.14
CA ARG A 229 -9.08 -10.41 16.61
C ARG A 229 -9.76 -9.14 17.11
N LEU A 230 -9.96 -8.16 16.24
CA LEU A 230 -10.55 -6.88 16.61
C LEU A 230 -12.07 -7.00 16.79
N SER A 231 -12.60 -6.31 17.79
CA SER A 231 -14.04 -6.17 18.01
C SER A 231 -14.52 -4.86 17.41
N PHE A 232 -15.55 -4.94 16.58
CA PHE A 232 -16.17 -3.78 15.95
C PHE A 232 -17.50 -3.48 16.66
N CYS A 233 -17.62 -2.28 17.25
CA CYS A 233 -18.80 -1.87 18.00
C CYS A 233 -19.04 -0.38 17.79
N GLY A 234 -20.09 -0.01 17.14
CA GLY A 234 -20.43 1.38 16.85
C GLY A 234 -20.71 1.60 15.36
N SER A 235 -20.05 2.56 14.75
CA SER A 235 -20.23 2.80 13.31
C SER A 235 -19.61 1.66 12.50
N ASN A 236 -20.35 1.15 11.52
CA ASN A 236 -19.87 0.17 10.55
C ASN A 236 -19.38 0.84 9.23
N ILE A 237 -19.16 2.17 9.22
CA ILE A 237 -18.80 2.93 8.03
C ILE A 237 -17.26 2.98 7.89
N ILE A 238 -16.75 2.27 6.89
CA ILE A 238 -15.34 2.34 6.47
C ILE A 238 -15.16 3.59 5.61
N LYS A 239 -14.34 4.55 6.07
CA LYS A 239 -14.06 5.81 5.35
C LYS A 239 -13.10 5.61 4.17
N HIS A 240 -13.34 4.55 3.39
CA HIS A 240 -12.56 4.19 2.21
C HIS A 240 -13.46 3.56 1.13
N TYR A 241 -12.92 3.31 -0.08
CA TYR A 241 -13.67 2.65 -1.15
C TYR A 241 -13.42 1.12 -1.22
N PHE A 242 -12.53 0.59 -0.38
CA PHE A 242 -12.29 -0.82 -0.17
C PHE A 242 -11.87 -1.10 1.27
N CYS A 243 -11.83 -2.37 1.66
CA CYS A 243 -11.39 -2.79 2.99
C CYS A 243 -9.87 -2.70 3.10
N ASP A 244 -9.39 -1.75 3.89
CA ASP A 244 -7.97 -1.53 4.17
C ASP A 244 -7.71 -1.63 5.67
N ILE A 245 -6.49 -1.99 6.04
CA ILE A 245 -6.07 -2.22 7.43
C ILE A 245 -6.28 -0.99 8.29
N VAL A 246 -5.79 0.18 7.85
CA VAL A 246 -5.81 1.41 8.66
C VAL A 246 -7.24 1.89 8.97
N PRO A 247 -8.18 1.97 8.00
CA PRO A 247 -9.56 2.28 8.29
C PRO A 247 -10.25 1.27 9.21
N LEU A 248 -9.96 -0.03 9.09
CA LEU A 248 -10.55 -1.06 9.95
C LEU A 248 -10.06 -0.95 11.39
N ILE A 249 -8.77 -0.72 11.63
CA ILE A 249 -8.23 -0.49 12.96
C ILE A 249 -8.91 0.71 13.63
N LYS A 250 -9.17 1.79 12.88
CA LYS A 250 -9.86 2.99 13.39
C LYS A 250 -11.32 2.73 13.80
N LEU A 251 -11.95 1.66 13.29
CA LEU A 251 -13.33 1.26 13.66
C LEU A 251 -13.36 0.32 14.87
N SER A 252 -12.22 -0.20 15.31
CA SER A 252 -12.15 -1.12 16.43
C SER A 252 -12.44 -0.42 17.76
N CYS A 253 -13.16 -1.11 18.63
CA CYS A 253 -13.37 -0.72 20.03
C CYS A 253 -12.44 -1.44 21.00
N SER A 254 -11.79 -2.52 20.56
CA SER A 254 -10.77 -3.20 21.34
C SER A 254 -9.45 -2.42 21.35
N SER A 255 -8.54 -2.78 22.24
CA SER A 255 -7.19 -2.21 22.23
C SER A 255 -6.44 -2.64 20.98
N THR A 256 -6.02 -1.70 20.17
CA THR A 256 -5.36 -1.92 18.87
C THR A 256 -3.85 -1.78 18.92
N TYR A 257 -3.28 -1.48 20.10
CA TYR A 257 -1.86 -1.13 20.24
C TYR A 257 -0.91 -2.21 19.74
N ILE A 258 -1.15 -3.47 20.11
CA ILE A 258 -0.30 -4.60 19.67
C ILE A 258 -0.46 -4.85 18.17
N ASP A 259 -1.71 -4.80 17.68
CA ASP A 259 -2.00 -5.04 16.28
C ASP A 259 -1.42 -3.92 15.39
N GLU A 260 -1.55 -2.66 15.80
CA GLU A 260 -0.91 -1.51 15.15
C GLU A 260 0.62 -1.66 15.11
N LEU A 261 1.23 -2.09 16.23
CA LEU A 261 2.67 -2.28 16.33
C LEU A 261 3.16 -3.40 15.40
N LEU A 262 2.46 -4.56 15.39
CA LEU A 262 2.81 -5.68 14.52
C LEU A 262 2.71 -5.31 13.05
N ILE A 263 1.60 -4.71 12.64
CA ILE A 263 1.37 -4.25 11.27
C ILE A 263 2.45 -3.25 10.86
N PHE A 264 2.78 -2.34 11.76
CA PHE A 264 3.82 -1.35 11.52
C PHE A 264 5.22 -1.97 11.38
N VAL A 265 5.60 -2.87 12.28
CA VAL A 265 6.93 -3.51 12.26
C VAL A 265 7.08 -4.40 11.03
N ILE A 266 6.09 -5.25 10.74
CA ILE A 266 6.14 -6.19 9.61
C ILE A 266 6.03 -5.44 8.28
N GLY A 267 5.05 -4.57 8.12
CA GLY A 267 4.89 -3.76 6.90
C GLY A 267 6.08 -2.82 6.67
N GLY A 268 6.59 -2.19 7.73
CA GLY A 268 7.80 -1.36 7.68
C GLY A 268 9.04 -2.17 7.29
N PHE A 269 9.22 -3.37 7.83
CA PHE A 269 10.30 -4.28 7.45
C PHE A 269 10.23 -4.65 5.97
N ASN A 270 9.05 -5.06 5.47
CA ASN A 270 8.85 -5.41 4.07
C ASN A 270 9.19 -4.24 3.14
N MET A 271 8.73 -3.03 3.47
CA MET A 271 9.03 -1.81 2.70
C MET A 271 10.53 -1.50 2.68
N VAL A 272 11.20 -1.55 3.83
CA VAL A 272 12.62 -1.22 3.94
C VAL A 272 13.47 -2.29 3.24
N ALA A 273 13.20 -3.57 3.48
CA ALA A 273 13.97 -4.68 2.89
C ALA A 273 13.91 -4.66 1.36
N THR A 274 12.70 -4.52 0.78
CA THR A 274 12.53 -4.49 -0.68
C THR A 274 13.08 -3.22 -1.30
N SER A 275 12.91 -2.05 -0.65
CA SER A 275 13.49 -0.79 -1.11
C SER A 275 15.01 -0.84 -1.11
N LEU A 276 15.64 -1.37 -0.06
CA LEU A 276 17.09 -1.53 0.02
C LEU A 276 17.61 -2.49 -1.06
N ALA A 277 16.95 -3.62 -1.30
CA ALA A 277 17.31 -4.55 -2.35
C ALA A 277 17.30 -3.88 -3.73
N ILE A 278 16.28 -3.06 -4.01
CA ILE A 278 16.18 -2.30 -5.26
C ILE A 278 17.28 -1.24 -5.35
N ILE A 279 17.47 -0.44 -4.30
CA ILE A 279 18.49 0.62 -4.27
C ILE A 279 19.88 0.05 -4.47
N ILE A 280 20.24 -1.03 -3.76
CA ILE A 280 21.54 -1.69 -3.89
C ILE A 280 21.73 -2.23 -5.31
N SER A 281 20.72 -2.94 -5.86
CA SER A 281 20.77 -3.44 -7.24
C SER A 281 21.03 -2.31 -8.26
N TYR A 282 20.31 -1.21 -8.12
CA TYR A 282 20.46 -0.07 -9.03
C TYR A 282 21.75 0.74 -8.81
N ALA A 283 22.30 0.78 -7.61
CA ALA A 283 23.62 1.36 -7.35
C ALA A 283 24.71 0.61 -8.13
N PHE A 284 24.69 -0.73 -8.09
CA PHE A 284 25.62 -1.54 -8.88
C PHE A 284 25.38 -1.45 -10.39
N ILE A 285 24.12 -1.42 -10.83
CA ILE A 285 23.75 -1.21 -12.22
C ILE A 285 24.32 0.12 -12.72
N LEU A 286 24.13 1.20 -11.96
CA LEU A 286 24.61 2.54 -12.34
C LEU A 286 26.12 2.57 -12.47
N THR A 287 26.86 2.04 -11.48
CA THR A 287 28.32 1.95 -11.54
C THR A 287 28.80 1.16 -12.76
N SER A 288 28.13 0.06 -13.10
CA SER A 288 28.43 -0.76 -14.28
C SER A 288 28.15 -0.01 -15.60
N ILE A 289 27.02 0.69 -15.68
CA ILE A 289 26.65 1.49 -16.85
C ILE A 289 27.66 2.65 -17.08
N LEU A 290 28.12 3.30 -16.02
CA LEU A 290 29.10 4.38 -16.12
C LEU A 290 30.45 3.90 -16.64
N ARG A 291 30.85 2.64 -16.43
CA ARG A 291 32.05 2.01 -16.95
C ARG A 291 31.96 1.65 -18.44
N ILE A 292 30.78 1.68 -19.05
CA ILE A 292 30.61 1.40 -20.49
C ILE A 292 31.13 2.59 -21.29
N HIS A 293 32.19 2.39 -22.06
CA HIS A 293 32.80 3.45 -22.89
C HIS A 293 31.91 3.91 -24.06
N SER A 294 31.13 3.03 -24.64
CA SER A 294 30.24 3.32 -25.76
C SER A 294 29.00 4.10 -25.35
N LYS A 295 28.78 5.31 -25.87
CA LYS A 295 27.56 6.11 -25.68
C LYS A 295 26.29 5.31 -26.07
N LYS A 296 26.34 4.57 -27.19
CA LYS A 296 25.20 3.74 -27.66
C LYS A 296 24.92 2.60 -26.73
N GLY A 297 25.94 1.96 -26.15
CA GLY A 297 25.80 0.90 -25.13
C GLY A 297 25.17 1.42 -23.85
N ARG A 298 25.64 2.56 -23.33
CA ARG A 298 25.06 3.24 -22.15
C ARG A 298 23.59 3.56 -22.36
N CYS A 299 23.23 4.19 -23.47
CA CYS A 299 21.85 4.54 -23.77
C CYS A 299 20.94 3.30 -23.84
N LYS A 300 21.41 2.19 -24.43
CA LYS A 300 20.69 0.93 -24.47
C LYS A 300 20.46 0.35 -23.07
N ALA A 301 21.49 0.32 -22.21
CA ALA A 301 21.39 -0.16 -20.84
C ALA A 301 20.41 0.69 -20.00
N PHE A 302 20.50 2.01 -20.07
CA PHE A 302 19.55 2.93 -19.43
C PHE A 302 18.11 2.70 -19.91
N SER A 303 17.90 2.55 -21.21
CA SER A 303 16.57 2.29 -21.77
C SER A 303 15.97 0.99 -21.26
N THR A 304 16.79 -0.03 -21.02
CA THR A 304 16.33 -1.32 -20.46
C THR A 304 15.89 -1.19 -19.00
N CYS A 305 16.57 -0.37 -18.21
CA CYS A 305 16.27 -0.15 -16.79
C CYS A 305 15.13 0.83 -16.54
N SER A 306 14.94 1.79 -17.44
CA SER A 306 14.02 2.92 -17.21
C SER A 306 12.56 2.50 -17.04
N SER A 307 12.10 1.45 -17.73
CA SER A 307 10.73 0.93 -17.57
C SER A 307 10.50 0.42 -16.15
N HIS A 308 11.42 -0.41 -15.65
CA HIS A 308 11.33 -0.92 -14.29
C HIS A 308 11.45 0.18 -13.23
N LEU A 309 12.41 1.12 -13.40
CA LEU A 309 12.53 2.27 -12.49
C LEU A 309 11.27 3.12 -12.48
N THR A 310 10.60 3.33 -13.61
CA THR A 310 9.35 4.08 -13.67
C THR A 310 8.26 3.37 -12.85
N ALA A 311 8.09 2.06 -13.02
CA ALA A 311 7.13 1.29 -12.24
C ALA A 311 7.44 1.35 -10.73
N VAL A 312 8.70 1.13 -10.34
CA VAL A 312 9.17 1.22 -8.95
C VAL A 312 8.88 2.59 -8.35
N LEU A 313 9.24 3.68 -9.05
CA LEU A 313 9.06 5.05 -8.54
C LEU A 313 7.59 5.39 -8.32
N ILE A 314 6.70 5.00 -9.25
CA ILE A 314 5.26 5.25 -9.10
C ILE A 314 4.70 4.41 -7.95
N PHE A 315 5.04 3.12 -7.88
CA PHE A 315 4.55 2.21 -6.86
C PHE A 315 5.00 2.62 -5.45
N TYR A 316 6.30 2.69 -5.21
CA TYR A 316 6.83 3.07 -3.90
C TYR A 316 6.52 4.51 -3.53
N GLY A 317 6.48 5.43 -4.51
CA GLY A 317 6.08 6.82 -4.29
C GLY A 317 4.63 6.92 -3.79
N SER A 318 3.71 6.16 -4.37
CA SER A 318 2.31 6.13 -3.93
C SER A 318 2.13 5.48 -2.55
N LEU A 319 2.82 4.36 -2.28
CA LEU A 319 2.82 3.72 -0.97
C LEU A 319 3.42 4.63 0.11
N MET A 320 4.57 5.24 -0.15
CA MET A 320 5.20 6.19 0.78
C MET A 320 4.30 7.40 1.05
N SER A 321 3.59 7.90 0.04
CA SER A 321 2.64 9.00 0.23
C SER A 321 1.47 8.62 1.12
N MET A 322 1.09 7.34 1.17
CA MET A 322 0.03 6.83 2.04
C MET A 322 0.52 6.60 3.47
N TYR A 323 1.66 5.93 3.64
CA TYR A 323 2.10 5.42 4.93
C TYR A 323 3.12 6.29 5.68
N LEU A 324 3.85 7.21 5.01
CA LEU A 324 4.87 8.07 5.64
C LEU A 324 4.36 9.46 6.01
N LYS A 325 3.09 9.78 5.77
CA LYS A 325 2.53 11.08 6.15
C LYS A 325 2.30 11.20 7.65
N PRO A 326 2.58 12.39 8.26
CA PRO A 326 2.17 12.67 9.61
C PRO A 326 0.64 12.60 9.74
N ALA A 327 0.14 11.94 10.78
CA ALA A 327 -1.29 11.71 11.02
C ALA A 327 -2.16 12.99 11.07
N PHE A 328 -1.53 14.17 11.17
CA PHE A 328 -2.20 15.47 11.30
C PHE A 328 -2.42 16.22 9.98
N SER A 329 -1.87 15.77 8.84
CA SER A 329 -1.88 16.57 7.61
C SER A 329 -2.62 15.95 6.43
N SER A 330 -3.11 14.72 6.52
CA SER A 330 -3.81 14.08 5.40
C SER A 330 -5.30 14.31 5.46
N SER A 331 -5.86 14.94 4.42
CA SER A 331 -7.29 14.89 4.18
C SER A 331 -7.67 13.47 3.71
N LEU A 332 -8.86 12.98 4.11
CA LEU A 332 -9.41 11.70 3.64
C LEU A 332 -9.40 11.58 2.10
N THR A 333 -9.59 12.70 1.41
CA THR A 333 -9.50 12.77 -0.05
C THR A 333 -8.12 12.40 -0.57
N GLN A 334 -7.06 12.87 0.08
CA GLN A 334 -5.69 12.59 -0.32
C GLN A 334 -5.30 11.12 -0.07
N GLU A 335 -5.79 10.51 1.01
CA GLU A 335 -5.61 9.07 1.29
C GLU A 335 -6.26 8.24 0.18
N LYS A 336 -7.51 8.55 -0.20
CA LYS A 336 -8.23 7.87 -1.29
C LYS A 336 -7.53 8.03 -2.65
N VAL A 337 -7.07 9.24 -2.98
CA VAL A 337 -6.35 9.50 -4.23
C VAL A 337 -5.04 8.72 -4.31
N SER A 338 -4.22 8.74 -3.24
CA SER A 338 -2.97 7.97 -3.21
C SER A 338 -3.24 6.47 -3.38
N SER A 339 -4.32 5.96 -2.77
CA SER A 339 -4.72 4.56 -2.90
C SER A 339 -5.10 4.18 -4.33
N VAL A 340 -5.78 5.06 -5.07
CA VAL A 340 -6.13 4.82 -6.48
C VAL A 340 -4.88 4.57 -7.32
N PHE A 341 -3.77 5.26 -7.05
CA PHE A 341 -2.55 5.06 -7.82
C PHE A 341 -2.03 3.63 -7.70
N TYR A 342 -1.80 3.12 -6.49
CA TYR A 342 -1.23 1.78 -6.34
C TYR A 342 -2.23 0.64 -6.56
N THR A 343 -3.55 0.88 -6.35
CA THR A 343 -4.55 -0.18 -6.56
C THR A 343 -5.05 -0.30 -7.99
N THR A 344 -5.02 0.79 -8.76
CA THR A 344 -5.73 0.85 -10.05
C THR A 344 -4.85 1.36 -11.18
N VAL A 345 -4.10 2.47 -10.94
CA VAL A 345 -3.31 3.11 -12.01
C VAL A 345 -2.08 2.29 -12.36
N ILE A 346 -1.36 1.77 -11.35
CA ILE A 346 -0.13 1.00 -11.58
C ILE A 346 -0.40 -0.32 -12.30
N PRO A 347 -1.38 -1.16 -11.87
CA PRO A 347 -1.74 -2.36 -12.61
C PRO A 347 -2.11 -2.11 -14.09
N MET A 348 -2.70 -0.95 -14.39
CA MET A 348 -2.99 -0.54 -15.77
C MET A 348 -1.72 -0.12 -16.52
N LEU A 349 -0.80 0.58 -15.83
CA LEU A 349 0.39 1.12 -16.48
C LEU A 349 1.47 0.06 -16.73
N ASN A 350 1.56 -0.98 -15.90
CA ASN A 350 2.59 -2.01 -16.00
C ASN A 350 2.65 -2.63 -17.41
N PRO A 351 1.58 -3.18 -18.00
CA PRO A 351 1.65 -3.75 -19.35
C PRO A 351 2.03 -2.68 -20.39
N LEU A 352 1.62 -1.43 -20.22
CA LEU A 352 1.97 -0.33 -21.15
C LEU A 352 3.44 0.05 -21.04
N ILE A 353 3.95 0.24 -19.83
CA ILE A 353 5.36 0.61 -19.58
C ILE A 353 6.30 -0.45 -20.16
N TYR A 354 6.00 -1.73 -19.93
CA TYR A 354 6.86 -2.83 -20.37
C TYR A 354 6.66 -3.17 -21.86
N SER A 355 5.44 -3.07 -22.42
CA SER A 355 5.20 -3.36 -23.84
C SER A 355 5.64 -2.23 -24.76
N LEU A 356 5.36 -0.96 -24.43
CA LEU A 356 5.65 0.17 -25.31
C LEU A 356 7.15 0.42 -25.50
N ARG A 357 7.97 0.08 -24.51
CA ARG A 357 9.43 0.26 -24.59
C ARG A 357 10.20 -0.94 -25.09
N ASN A 358 9.59 -2.12 -25.07
CA ASN A 358 10.26 -3.35 -25.47
C ASN A 358 9.97 -3.71 -26.93
N LYS A 359 11.02 -3.65 -27.78
CA LYS A 359 10.91 -3.99 -29.20
C LYS A 359 10.52 -5.44 -29.45
N GLU A 360 10.96 -6.37 -28.60
CA GLU A 360 10.67 -7.81 -28.74
C GLU A 360 9.20 -8.08 -28.48
N VAL A 361 8.60 -7.47 -27.45
CA VAL A 361 7.17 -7.55 -27.16
C VAL A 361 6.35 -6.93 -28.29
N LYS A 362 6.76 -5.75 -28.80
CA LYS A 362 6.09 -5.13 -29.96
C LYS A 362 6.13 -6.04 -31.20
N ASN A 363 7.27 -6.62 -31.50
CA ASN A 363 7.42 -7.52 -32.63
C ASN A 363 6.58 -8.78 -32.46
N ALA A 364 6.52 -9.37 -31.26
CA ALA A 364 5.70 -10.50 -30.94
C ALA A 364 4.19 -10.18 -31.09
N LEU A 365 3.76 -9.02 -30.59
CA LEU A 365 2.39 -8.54 -30.74
C LEU A 365 2.03 -8.37 -32.23
N THR A 366 2.89 -7.71 -33.01
CA THR A 366 2.67 -7.52 -34.44
C THR A 366 2.57 -8.84 -35.21
N LYS A 367 3.41 -9.81 -34.87
CA LYS A 367 3.33 -11.18 -35.48
C LYS A 367 2.01 -11.87 -35.14
N LEU A 368 1.52 -11.74 -33.89
CA LEU A 368 0.24 -12.35 -33.50
C LEU A 368 -0.95 -11.70 -34.19
N LEU A 369 -0.94 -10.35 -34.29
CA LEU A 369 -2.00 -9.61 -35.00
C LEU A 369 -2.03 -9.97 -36.49
N ARG A 370 -0.87 -10.08 -37.17
CA ARG A 370 -0.78 -10.46 -38.57
C ARG A 370 -1.22 -11.89 -38.81
N ARG A 371 -1.01 -12.84 -37.87
CA ARG A 371 -1.50 -14.21 -37.98
C ARG A 371 -3.01 -14.33 -37.86
N LYS A 372 -3.69 -13.40 -37.19
CA LYS A 372 -5.16 -13.37 -37.00
C LYS A 372 -5.93 -12.64 -38.10
N ILE A 373 -5.25 -11.94 -39.01
CA ILE A 373 -5.86 -11.32 -40.17
C ILE A 373 -5.40 -12.16 -41.38
N PRO A 374 -6.13 -13.21 -41.79
CA PRO A 374 -5.97 -13.75 -43.13
C PRO A 374 -6.44 -12.66 -44.07
N LEU A 375 -5.51 -12.04 -44.80
CA LEU A 375 -5.84 -11.25 -45.96
C LEU A 375 -6.57 -12.24 -46.88
N SER A 376 -7.91 -12.21 -46.91
CA SER A 376 -8.67 -12.79 -48.01
C SER A 376 -8.24 -12.07 -49.29
N PRO A 377 -7.94 -12.83 -50.34
CA PRO A 377 -7.50 -12.34 -51.63
C PRO A 377 -8.51 -11.38 -52.27
#